data_71b528228d6e09619837f107f09ba7d4
#
_entry.id   71b528228d6e09619837f107f09ba7d4
#
_cell.length_a   1.000
_cell.length_b   1.000
_cell.length_c   1.000
_cell.angle_alpha   90.00
_cell.angle_beta   90.00
_cell.angle_gamma   90.00
#
_symmetry.space_group_name_H-M   'P 1'
#
loop_
_entity.id
_entity.type
_entity.pdbx_description
1 polymer ?
#
loop_
_entity_poly.entity_id
_entity_poly.type
_entity_poly.pdbx_seq_one_letter_code
_entity_poly.pdbx_strand_id
1 'polypeptide(L)'
;KIHAKQGGDLVLVARSADKLNVLADELRHQYGVQVAVIAKDLAQPNAATEIFVETERLGITVDILMNNAGIGGHGRFFERDLAKDTQMIQLNITSLTELTHLYLQGMVERRSGKILNVSSTASFLPGPLQAVYYASKAYVTSFSQAVAEEVREFGITVTVLCPGAVATGFVQAGDLQDVDAWKNAKSAQSVAEYGYQAMQRGELVAFNEAKLKFASDWVLPLLPRKTVLKMSRMAMEKRK
;
A
#
# COMPACT_ATOMS: atom_id res chain seq x y z
N LYS A 1 -11.67 10.12 -1.48
CA LYS A 1 -13.13 10.31 -1.48
C LYS A 1 -13.79 9.81 -0.18
N ILE A 2 -13.47 8.59 0.32
CA ILE A 2 -14.10 8.03 1.53
C ILE A 2 -13.87 8.92 2.75
N HIS A 3 -12.63 9.35 2.98
CA HIS A 3 -12.27 10.25 4.08
C HIS A 3 -12.94 11.64 3.94
N ALA A 4 -12.91 12.23 2.73
CA ALA A 4 -13.58 13.49 2.44
C ALA A 4 -15.10 13.44 2.70
N LYS A 5 -15.75 12.32 2.34
CA LYS A 5 -17.18 12.09 2.64
C LYS A 5 -17.50 12.12 4.14
N GLN A 6 -16.51 11.88 4.98
CA GLN A 6 -16.61 11.96 6.45
C GLN A 6 -16.19 13.33 7.02
N GLY A 7 -15.94 14.32 6.14
CA GLY A 7 -15.52 15.66 6.53
C GLY A 7 -14.02 15.80 6.83
N GLY A 8 -13.21 14.80 6.49
CA GLY A 8 -11.76 14.85 6.73
C GLY A 8 -11.00 15.58 5.63
N ASP A 9 -10.07 16.45 6.01
CA ASP A 9 -9.17 17.17 5.12
C ASP A 9 -8.10 16.23 4.54
N LEU A 10 -7.49 16.58 3.41
CA LEU A 10 -6.56 15.69 2.71
C LEU A 10 -5.29 16.40 2.23
N VAL A 11 -4.18 15.64 2.28
CA VAL A 11 -3.00 15.90 1.45
C VAL A 11 -2.94 14.82 0.38
N LEU A 12 -3.02 15.20 -0.89
CA LEU A 12 -2.95 14.28 -2.02
C LEU A 12 -1.54 14.29 -2.60
N VAL A 13 -0.90 13.13 -2.61
CA VAL A 13 0.46 12.97 -3.12
C VAL A 13 0.49 11.98 -4.28
N ALA A 14 0.91 12.42 -5.48
CA ALA A 14 1.20 11.59 -6.64
C ALA A 14 2.02 12.37 -7.67
N ARG A 15 2.41 11.69 -8.78
CA ARG A 15 3.24 12.30 -9.83
C ARG A 15 2.51 13.30 -10.71
N SER A 16 1.21 13.08 -10.96
CA SER A 16 0.44 13.86 -11.95
C SER A 16 -0.27 15.02 -11.28
N ALA A 17 0.31 16.22 -11.33
CA ALA A 17 -0.27 17.45 -10.79
C ALA A 17 -1.70 17.69 -11.32
N ASP A 18 -1.90 17.56 -12.63
CA ASP A 18 -3.22 17.84 -13.26
C ASP A 18 -4.32 16.93 -12.71
N LYS A 19 -4.04 15.61 -12.60
CA LYS A 19 -5.00 14.66 -12.04
C LYS A 19 -5.28 14.90 -10.57
N LEU A 20 -4.27 15.32 -9.82
CA LEU A 20 -4.42 15.65 -8.41
C LEU A 20 -5.27 16.91 -8.24
N ASN A 21 -5.05 17.95 -9.04
CA ASN A 21 -5.82 19.20 -8.97
C ASN A 21 -7.29 18.96 -9.33
N VAL A 22 -7.57 18.22 -10.41
CA VAL A 22 -8.95 17.84 -10.77
C VAL A 22 -9.65 17.10 -9.63
N LEU A 23 -8.96 16.14 -9.01
CA LEU A 23 -9.51 15.41 -7.86
C LEU A 23 -9.68 16.32 -6.64
N ALA A 24 -8.73 17.21 -6.36
CA ALA A 24 -8.82 18.15 -5.25
C ALA A 24 -10.03 19.08 -5.39
N ASP A 25 -10.25 19.62 -6.59
CA ASP A 25 -11.38 20.50 -6.86
C ASP A 25 -12.72 19.76 -6.74
N GLU A 26 -12.79 18.51 -7.24
CA GLU A 26 -13.97 17.65 -7.02
C GLU A 26 -14.26 17.46 -5.53
N LEU A 27 -13.24 17.15 -4.72
CA LEU A 27 -13.41 16.88 -3.29
C LEU A 27 -13.81 18.15 -2.51
N ARG A 28 -13.17 19.27 -2.81
CA ARG A 28 -13.51 20.58 -2.21
C ARG A 28 -14.97 20.96 -2.50
N HIS A 29 -15.37 20.84 -3.78
CA HIS A 29 -16.71 21.20 -4.21
C HIS A 29 -17.78 20.27 -3.64
N GLN A 30 -17.51 18.94 -3.65
CA GLN A 30 -18.50 17.95 -3.27
C GLN A 30 -18.67 17.81 -1.75
N TYR A 31 -17.58 17.96 -0.97
CA TYR A 31 -17.58 17.66 0.47
C TYR A 31 -17.21 18.85 1.36
N GLY A 32 -16.79 19.99 0.80
CA GLY A 32 -16.44 21.19 1.59
C GLY A 32 -15.15 21.05 2.40
N VAL A 33 -14.30 20.06 2.10
CA VAL A 33 -13.06 19.78 2.83
C VAL A 33 -11.87 20.57 2.26
N GLN A 34 -10.82 20.76 3.10
CA GLN A 34 -9.54 21.31 2.63
C GLN A 34 -8.74 20.20 1.94
N VAL A 35 -8.11 20.53 0.82
CA VAL A 35 -7.27 19.59 0.10
C VAL A 35 -5.97 20.27 -0.34
N ALA A 36 -4.84 19.84 0.20
CA ALA A 36 -3.52 20.21 -0.30
C ALA A 36 -3.05 19.22 -1.36
N VAL A 37 -2.34 19.70 -2.37
CA VAL A 37 -1.79 18.88 -3.46
C VAL A 37 -0.26 18.99 -3.46
N ILE A 38 0.42 17.86 -3.38
CA ILE A 38 1.88 17.77 -3.49
C ILE A 38 2.23 16.84 -4.67
N ALA A 39 2.58 17.43 -5.81
CA ALA A 39 3.00 16.68 -6.98
C ALA A 39 4.44 16.18 -6.80
N LYS A 40 4.62 14.90 -6.45
CA LYS A 40 5.92 14.29 -6.16
C LYS A 40 5.96 12.83 -6.63
N ASP A 41 7.09 12.42 -7.22
CA ASP A 41 7.37 11.01 -7.49
C ASP A 41 8.06 10.39 -6.28
N LEU A 42 7.33 9.56 -5.55
CA LEU A 42 7.81 8.85 -4.38
C LEU A 42 8.94 7.84 -4.68
N ALA A 43 9.17 7.49 -5.95
CA ALA A 43 10.29 6.66 -6.35
C ALA A 43 11.62 7.43 -6.45
N GLN A 44 11.62 8.75 -6.26
CA GLN A 44 12.84 9.57 -6.24
C GLN A 44 13.45 9.61 -4.83
N PRO A 45 14.80 9.69 -4.75
CA PRO A 45 15.48 9.94 -3.47
C PRO A 45 14.94 11.19 -2.78
N ASN A 46 14.89 11.18 -1.45
CA ASN A 46 14.45 12.29 -0.60
C ASN A 46 12.97 12.71 -0.76
N ALA A 47 12.18 12.03 -1.60
CA ALA A 47 10.79 12.40 -1.85
C ALA A 47 9.94 12.42 -0.56
N ALA A 48 10.14 11.45 0.34
CA ALA A 48 9.45 11.40 1.62
C ALA A 48 9.77 12.60 2.50
N THR A 49 11.05 12.96 2.61
CA THR A 49 11.50 14.15 3.37
C THR A 49 10.93 15.44 2.79
N GLU A 50 10.94 15.59 1.47
CA GLU A 50 10.40 16.78 0.81
C GLU A 50 8.88 16.92 1.02
N ILE A 51 8.14 15.81 1.02
CA ILE A 51 6.69 15.81 1.32
C ILE A 51 6.48 16.20 2.80
N PHE A 52 7.24 15.64 3.71
CA PHE A 52 7.15 15.97 5.13
C PHE A 52 7.42 17.46 5.37
N VAL A 53 8.53 17.99 4.84
CA VAL A 53 8.87 19.42 4.94
C VAL A 53 7.77 20.31 4.36
N GLU A 54 7.15 19.92 3.27
CA GLU A 54 6.07 20.69 2.67
C GLU A 54 4.79 20.66 3.53
N THR A 55 4.44 19.53 4.15
CA THR A 55 3.30 19.50 5.08
C THR A 55 3.55 20.35 6.34
N GLU A 56 4.78 20.34 6.88
CA GLU A 56 5.18 21.21 7.97
C GLU A 56 5.10 22.70 7.57
N ARG A 57 5.62 23.06 6.38
CA ARG A 57 5.55 24.44 5.84
C ARG A 57 4.09 24.92 5.69
N LEU A 58 3.17 24.02 5.37
CA LEU A 58 1.73 24.32 5.25
C LEU A 58 1.02 24.33 6.61
N GLY A 59 1.70 24.01 7.71
CA GLY A 59 1.10 23.90 9.04
C GLY A 59 0.10 22.76 9.17
N ILE A 60 0.27 21.68 8.38
CA ILE A 60 -0.66 20.55 8.36
C ILE A 60 -0.22 19.48 9.37
N THR A 61 -1.05 19.22 10.36
CA THR A 61 -0.89 18.07 11.25
C THR A 61 -1.52 16.84 10.61
N VAL A 62 -0.71 15.78 10.41
CA VAL A 62 -1.18 14.54 9.79
C VAL A 62 -1.59 13.55 10.88
N ASP A 63 -2.89 13.31 11.01
CA ASP A 63 -3.47 12.34 11.95
C ASP A 63 -3.60 10.94 11.34
N ILE A 64 -3.70 10.85 10.02
CA ILE A 64 -3.84 9.59 9.27
C ILE A 64 -2.83 9.57 8.13
N LEU A 65 -1.91 8.61 8.15
CA LEU A 65 -0.99 8.35 7.04
C LEU A 65 -1.46 7.12 6.27
N MET A 66 -1.68 7.27 4.96
CA MET A 66 -2.06 6.15 4.07
C MET A 66 -0.95 5.91 3.03
N ASN A 67 -0.10 4.94 3.26
CA ASN A 67 0.94 4.50 2.33
C ASN A 67 0.34 3.52 1.32
N ASN A 68 -0.22 4.06 0.24
CA ASN A 68 -0.89 3.29 -0.81
C ASN A 68 -0.05 3.15 -2.09
N ALA A 69 0.88 4.06 -2.33
CA ALA A 69 1.69 4.04 -3.54
C ALA A 69 2.50 2.74 -3.66
N GLY A 70 2.49 2.16 -4.84
CA GLY A 70 3.22 0.92 -5.10
C GLY A 70 3.14 0.51 -6.57
N ILE A 71 4.17 -0.18 -7.02
CA ILE A 71 4.26 -0.75 -8.37
C ILE A 71 4.61 -2.23 -8.28
N GLY A 72 4.29 -2.96 -9.35
CA GLY A 72 4.65 -4.35 -9.55
C GLY A 72 5.40 -4.54 -10.86
N GLY A 73 5.67 -5.81 -11.19
CA GLY A 73 6.27 -6.15 -12.47
C GLY A 73 6.33 -7.66 -12.63
N HIS A 74 6.22 -8.13 -13.86
CA HIS A 74 6.18 -9.55 -14.19
C HIS A 74 7.38 -9.96 -15.04
N GLY A 75 7.86 -11.19 -14.87
CA GLY A 75 8.96 -11.78 -15.63
C GLY A 75 10.00 -12.50 -14.76
N ARG A 76 10.84 -13.31 -15.38
CA ARG A 76 11.95 -13.97 -14.69
C ARG A 76 12.94 -12.93 -14.21
N PHE A 77 13.38 -13.02 -12.97
CA PHE A 77 14.23 -12.01 -12.34
C PHE A 77 15.47 -11.64 -13.17
N PHE A 78 16.14 -12.63 -13.74
CA PHE A 78 17.36 -12.41 -14.53
C PHE A 78 17.10 -11.81 -15.94
N GLU A 79 15.84 -11.77 -16.39
CA GLU A 79 15.42 -11.17 -17.67
C GLU A 79 14.83 -9.75 -17.49
N ARG A 80 14.58 -9.36 -16.23
CA ARG A 80 13.96 -8.07 -15.93
C ARG A 80 14.99 -6.93 -15.93
N ASP A 81 14.50 -5.73 -16.19
CA ASP A 81 15.26 -4.51 -16.04
C ASP A 81 15.50 -4.21 -14.55
N LEU A 82 16.77 -4.26 -14.14
CA LEU A 82 17.19 -4.00 -12.77
C LEU A 82 16.78 -2.61 -12.28
N ALA A 83 16.79 -1.58 -13.14
CA ALA A 83 16.38 -0.23 -12.75
C ALA A 83 14.92 -0.17 -12.34
N LYS A 84 14.02 -0.91 -13.02
CA LYS A 84 12.60 -1.04 -12.64
C LYS A 84 12.42 -1.75 -11.31
N ASP A 85 13.20 -2.78 -11.05
CA ASP A 85 13.14 -3.52 -9.79
C ASP A 85 13.70 -2.69 -8.62
N THR A 86 14.77 -1.93 -8.84
CA THR A 86 15.30 -0.97 -7.86
C THR A 86 14.31 0.15 -7.57
N GLN A 87 13.66 0.70 -8.60
CA GLN A 87 12.59 1.68 -8.44
C GLN A 87 11.40 1.11 -7.63
N MET A 88 11.07 -0.17 -7.82
CA MET A 88 10.04 -0.85 -7.03
C MET A 88 10.44 -0.93 -5.55
N ILE A 89 11.69 -1.25 -5.24
CA ILE A 89 12.20 -1.26 -3.86
C ILE A 89 12.12 0.15 -3.26
N GLN A 90 12.58 1.17 -4.01
CA GLN A 90 12.52 2.55 -3.55
C GLN A 90 11.09 2.98 -3.21
N LEU A 91 10.12 2.71 -4.08
CA LEU A 91 8.73 3.12 -3.88
C LEU A 91 8.03 2.27 -2.81
N ASN A 92 8.09 0.93 -2.94
CA ASN A 92 7.28 0.04 -2.10
C ASN A 92 7.84 -0.13 -0.69
N ILE A 93 9.15 0.07 -0.49
CA ILE A 93 9.84 -0.15 0.79
C ILE A 93 10.37 1.17 1.35
N THR A 94 11.35 1.78 0.68
CA THR A 94 12.10 2.91 1.24
C THR A 94 11.19 4.09 1.55
N SER A 95 10.43 4.56 0.57
CA SER A 95 9.54 5.73 0.75
C SER A 95 8.44 5.48 1.77
N LEU A 96 7.87 4.27 1.81
CA LEU A 96 6.90 3.88 2.85
C LEU A 96 7.52 3.93 4.24
N THR A 97 8.74 3.40 4.40
CA THR A 97 9.46 3.38 5.67
C THR A 97 9.80 4.79 6.14
N GLU A 98 10.33 5.63 5.23
CA GLU A 98 10.67 7.02 5.53
C GLU A 98 9.44 7.85 5.90
N LEU A 99 8.34 7.78 5.13
CA LEU A 99 7.09 8.47 5.47
C LEU A 99 6.54 8.02 6.83
N THR A 100 6.53 6.70 7.07
CA THR A 100 6.10 6.17 8.37
C THR A 100 6.95 6.73 9.50
N HIS A 101 8.27 6.71 9.38
CA HIS A 101 9.18 7.23 10.39
C HIS A 101 8.97 8.73 10.67
N LEU A 102 8.88 9.54 9.63
CA LEU A 102 8.76 10.99 9.74
C LEU A 102 7.45 11.41 10.43
N TYR A 103 6.32 10.87 9.99
CA TYR A 103 5.02 11.25 10.56
C TYR A 103 4.74 10.61 11.93
N LEU A 104 5.34 9.43 12.19
CA LEU A 104 5.15 8.73 13.45
C LEU A 104 5.65 9.52 14.65
N GLN A 105 6.72 10.31 14.51
CA GLN A 105 7.27 11.10 15.59
C GLN A 105 6.22 12.06 16.18
N GLY A 106 5.59 12.87 15.36
CA GLY A 106 4.52 13.77 15.81
C GLY A 106 3.28 13.02 16.31
N MET A 107 2.95 11.85 15.76
CA MET A 107 1.87 11.01 16.28
C MET A 107 2.19 10.51 17.70
N VAL A 108 3.43 10.08 17.96
CA VAL A 108 3.88 9.64 19.29
C VAL A 108 3.81 10.77 20.30
N GLU A 109 4.29 11.96 19.95
CA GLU A 109 4.22 13.16 20.83
C GLU A 109 2.79 13.51 21.21
N ARG A 110 1.87 13.47 20.24
CA ARG A 110 0.45 13.75 20.45
C ARG A 110 -0.32 12.58 21.06
N ARG A 111 0.28 11.39 21.15
CA ARG A 111 -0.34 10.14 21.56
C ARG A 111 -1.61 9.82 20.76
N SER A 112 -1.60 10.13 19.47
CA SER A 112 -2.74 9.97 18.57
C SER A 112 -2.27 9.85 17.13
N GLY A 113 -2.78 8.85 16.41
CA GLY A 113 -2.49 8.68 15.00
C GLY A 113 -2.96 7.34 14.46
N LYS A 114 -3.15 7.28 13.14
CA LYS A 114 -3.48 6.03 12.42
C LYS A 114 -2.63 5.90 11.18
N ILE A 115 -2.11 4.72 10.94
CA ILE A 115 -1.34 4.41 9.73
C ILE A 115 -2.01 3.27 8.99
N LEU A 116 -2.22 3.42 7.69
CA LEU A 116 -2.65 2.37 6.79
C LEU A 116 -1.57 2.09 5.76
N ASN A 117 -0.94 0.93 5.84
CA ASN A 117 0.03 0.47 4.86
C ASN A 117 -0.61 -0.55 3.92
N VAL A 118 -0.55 -0.30 2.61
CA VAL A 118 -1.12 -1.21 1.60
C VAL A 118 -0.08 -2.24 1.17
N SER A 119 -0.27 -3.45 1.67
CA SER A 119 0.49 -4.65 1.30
C SER A 119 -0.24 -5.46 0.21
N SER A 120 -0.28 -6.76 0.33
CA SER A 120 -0.95 -7.71 -0.58
C SER A 120 -0.99 -9.09 0.06
N THR A 121 -1.89 -9.97 -0.37
CA THR A 121 -1.81 -11.41 -0.08
C THR A 121 -0.51 -12.04 -0.60
N ALA A 122 0.16 -11.42 -1.56
CA ALA A 122 1.51 -11.77 -2.03
C ALA A 122 2.57 -11.77 -0.91
N SER A 123 2.32 -11.08 0.20
CA SER A 123 3.26 -10.98 1.33
C SER A 123 3.44 -12.28 2.12
N PHE A 124 2.54 -13.25 1.96
CA PHE A 124 2.53 -14.49 2.75
C PHE A 124 3.22 -15.66 2.06
N LEU A 125 3.72 -15.49 0.85
CA LEU A 125 4.38 -16.56 0.08
C LEU A 125 5.46 -15.99 -0.86
N PRO A 126 6.47 -16.81 -1.24
CA PRO A 126 7.43 -16.40 -2.27
C PRO A 126 6.76 -16.37 -3.66
N GLY A 127 7.08 -15.37 -4.49
CA GLY A 127 6.45 -15.15 -5.79
C GLY A 127 7.41 -15.29 -6.98
N PRO A 128 7.65 -16.50 -7.53
CA PRO A 128 8.32 -16.63 -8.82
C PRO A 128 7.62 -15.77 -9.88
N LEU A 129 8.37 -15.21 -10.81
CA LEU A 129 7.96 -14.24 -11.83
C LEU A 129 7.59 -12.83 -11.29
N GLN A 130 7.53 -12.65 -9.98
CA GLN A 130 7.33 -11.37 -9.30
C GLN A 130 8.18 -11.26 -8.04
N ALA A 131 9.41 -11.76 -8.06
CA ALA A 131 10.25 -11.95 -6.87
C ALA A 131 10.38 -10.68 -6.02
N VAL A 132 10.74 -9.54 -6.64
CA VAL A 132 10.92 -8.26 -5.94
C VAL A 132 9.60 -7.74 -5.37
N TYR A 133 8.50 -7.86 -6.12
CA TYR A 133 7.19 -7.41 -5.64
C TYR A 133 6.74 -8.17 -4.39
N TYR A 134 6.76 -9.51 -4.43
CA TYR A 134 6.37 -10.34 -3.29
C TYR A 134 7.24 -10.07 -2.07
N ALA A 135 8.57 -9.95 -2.27
CA ALA A 135 9.50 -9.61 -1.20
C ALA A 135 9.22 -8.22 -0.62
N SER A 136 8.90 -7.22 -1.46
CA SER A 136 8.55 -5.87 -1.01
C SER A 136 7.26 -5.87 -0.16
N LYS A 137 6.26 -6.66 -0.54
CA LYS A 137 5.01 -6.76 0.22
C LYS A 137 5.17 -7.57 1.51
N ALA A 138 6.05 -8.57 1.53
CA ALA A 138 6.44 -9.28 2.76
C ALA A 138 7.13 -8.33 3.76
N TYR A 139 8.03 -7.46 3.27
CA TYR A 139 8.61 -6.39 4.07
C TYR A 139 7.53 -5.50 4.69
N VAL A 140 6.61 -4.96 3.87
CA VAL A 140 5.55 -4.05 4.36
C VAL A 140 4.69 -4.73 5.42
N THR A 141 4.33 -5.99 5.24
CA THR A 141 3.50 -6.72 6.21
C THR A 141 4.24 -6.96 7.52
N SER A 142 5.49 -7.39 7.48
CA SER A 142 6.31 -7.61 8.68
C SER A 142 6.61 -6.30 9.41
N PHE A 143 7.05 -5.28 8.68
CA PHE A 143 7.36 -3.95 9.19
C PHE A 143 6.15 -3.32 9.90
N SER A 144 4.97 -3.35 9.26
CA SER A 144 3.76 -2.75 9.81
C SER A 144 3.33 -3.39 11.13
N GLN A 145 3.44 -4.71 11.24
CA GLN A 145 3.09 -5.43 12.47
C GLN A 145 4.06 -5.10 13.62
N ALA A 146 5.37 -5.02 13.32
CA ALA A 146 6.38 -4.66 14.31
C ALA A 146 6.14 -3.23 14.83
N VAL A 147 6.00 -2.25 13.92
CA VAL A 147 5.73 -0.87 14.29
C VAL A 147 4.41 -0.74 15.08
N ALA A 148 3.37 -1.48 14.69
CA ALA A 148 2.10 -1.45 15.41
C ALA A 148 2.24 -1.83 16.90
N GLU A 149 3.05 -2.84 17.22
CA GLU A 149 3.30 -3.23 18.60
C GLU A 149 4.14 -2.20 19.35
N GLU A 150 5.18 -1.63 18.71
CA GLU A 150 6.04 -0.60 19.30
C GLU A 150 5.28 0.67 19.68
N VAL A 151 4.25 1.07 18.90
CA VAL A 151 3.52 2.32 19.13
C VAL A 151 2.19 2.15 19.87
N ARG A 152 1.82 0.93 20.21
CA ARG A 152 0.54 0.59 20.86
C ARG A 152 0.35 1.34 22.19
N GLU A 153 1.39 1.48 23.00
CA GLU A 153 1.36 2.20 24.26
C GLU A 153 1.12 3.71 24.12
N PHE A 154 1.35 4.27 22.92
CA PHE A 154 1.09 5.67 22.59
C PHE A 154 -0.33 5.89 22.01
N GLY A 155 -1.17 4.86 21.93
CA GLY A 155 -2.53 4.97 21.40
C GLY A 155 -2.59 5.09 19.87
N ILE A 156 -1.50 4.79 19.17
CA ILE A 156 -1.41 4.82 17.71
C ILE A 156 -1.74 3.43 17.15
N THR A 157 -2.45 3.39 16.04
CA THR A 157 -2.76 2.14 15.35
C THR A 157 -2.09 2.08 13.98
N VAL A 158 -1.51 0.92 13.66
CA VAL A 158 -0.98 0.64 12.31
C VAL A 158 -1.72 -0.56 11.76
N THR A 159 -2.42 -0.34 10.65
CA THR A 159 -3.16 -1.37 9.91
C THR A 159 -2.40 -1.71 8.63
N VAL A 160 -2.15 -2.99 8.39
CA VAL A 160 -1.67 -3.45 7.09
C VAL A 160 -2.81 -4.11 6.31
N LEU A 161 -3.16 -3.50 5.17
CA LEU A 161 -4.17 -4.03 4.25
C LEU A 161 -3.51 -5.02 3.28
N CYS A 162 -4.01 -6.25 3.26
CA CYS A 162 -3.51 -7.34 2.42
C CYS A 162 -4.58 -7.77 1.40
N PRO A 163 -4.83 -6.98 0.34
CA PRO A 163 -5.81 -7.34 -0.68
C PRO A 163 -5.31 -8.47 -1.58
N GLY A 164 -6.25 -9.21 -2.15
CA GLY A 164 -6.02 -10.04 -3.32
C GLY A 164 -5.85 -9.20 -4.60
N ALA A 165 -6.28 -9.74 -5.74
CA ALA A 165 -6.26 -8.99 -6.99
C ALA A 165 -7.28 -7.84 -6.99
N VAL A 166 -6.84 -6.64 -7.38
CA VAL A 166 -7.65 -5.42 -7.44
C VAL A 166 -7.64 -4.84 -8.84
N ALA A 167 -8.81 -4.52 -9.38
CA ALA A 167 -8.97 -3.93 -10.70
C ALA A 167 -8.52 -2.46 -10.70
N THR A 168 -7.26 -2.22 -11.01
CA THR A 168 -6.63 -0.90 -11.08
C THR A 168 -5.64 -0.83 -12.24
N GLY A 169 -5.08 0.34 -12.51
CA GLY A 169 -3.95 0.52 -13.43
C GLY A 169 -2.68 -0.27 -13.07
N PHE A 170 -2.61 -0.85 -11.88
CA PHE A 170 -1.52 -1.73 -11.44
C PHE A 170 -1.34 -2.95 -12.37
N VAL A 171 -2.44 -3.50 -12.87
CA VAL A 171 -2.44 -4.67 -13.77
C VAL A 171 -1.70 -4.36 -15.06
N GLN A 172 -2.00 -3.22 -15.68
CA GLN A 172 -1.35 -2.77 -16.91
C GLN A 172 0.10 -2.36 -16.66
N ALA A 173 0.35 -1.58 -15.62
CA ALA A 173 1.69 -1.12 -15.27
C ALA A 173 2.63 -2.27 -14.88
N GLY A 174 2.10 -3.36 -14.32
CA GLY A 174 2.84 -4.54 -13.89
C GLY A 174 2.96 -5.65 -14.95
N ASP A 175 2.40 -5.45 -16.16
CA ASP A 175 2.32 -6.47 -17.21
C ASP A 175 1.65 -7.79 -16.75
N LEU A 176 0.45 -7.65 -16.14
CA LEU A 176 -0.27 -8.73 -15.46
C LEU A 176 -1.61 -9.09 -16.14
N GLN A 177 -1.91 -8.52 -17.31
CA GLN A 177 -3.21 -8.65 -17.99
C GLN A 177 -3.59 -10.10 -18.27
N ASP A 178 -2.59 -10.94 -18.65
CA ASP A 178 -2.79 -12.33 -19.04
C ASP A 178 -2.59 -13.33 -17.91
N VAL A 179 -2.47 -12.84 -16.67
CA VAL A 179 -2.32 -13.68 -15.48
C VAL A 179 -3.69 -13.98 -14.88
N ASP A 180 -4.00 -15.26 -14.70
CA ASP A 180 -5.31 -15.74 -14.23
C ASP A 180 -5.75 -15.18 -12.87
N ALA A 181 -4.82 -14.84 -12.00
CA ALA A 181 -5.11 -14.28 -10.69
C ALA A 181 -5.95 -12.99 -10.74
N TRP A 182 -5.93 -12.25 -11.86
CA TRP A 182 -6.69 -10.99 -12.02
C TRP A 182 -8.07 -11.15 -12.67
N LYS A 183 -8.47 -12.36 -13.12
CA LYS A 183 -9.80 -12.58 -13.72
C LYS A 183 -10.97 -12.15 -12.84
N ASN A 184 -10.85 -12.36 -11.54
CA ASN A 184 -11.88 -12.07 -10.54
C ASN A 184 -11.46 -10.92 -9.58
N ALA A 185 -10.71 -9.95 -10.11
CA ALA A 185 -10.23 -8.83 -9.34
C ALA A 185 -11.39 -8.04 -8.72
N LYS A 186 -11.24 -7.65 -7.45
CA LYS A 186 -12.21 -6.80 -6.74
C LYS A 186 -12.10 -5.36 -7.22
N SER A 187 -13.19 -4.59 -7.09
CA SER A 187 -13.16 -3.17 -7.41
C SER A 187 -12.25 -2.40 -6.45
N ALA A 188 -11.52 -1.41 -6.97
CA ALA A 188 -10.69 -0.53 -6.15
C ALA A 188 -11.49 0.16 -5.03
N GLN A 189 -12.74 0.53 -5.33
CA GLN A 189 -13.63 1.17 -4.34
C GLN A 189 -13.93 0.23 -3.17
N SER A 190 -14.36 -1.01 -3.43
CA SER A 190 -14.72 -1.94 -2.36
C SER A 190 -13.53 -2.28 -1.46
N VAL A 191 -12.33 -2.40 -2.04
CA VAL A 191 -11.09 -2.65 -1.27
C VAL A 191 -10.69 -1.43 -0.45
N ALA A 192 -10.81 -0.22 -1.00
CA ALA A 192 -10.52 1.01 -0.29
C ALA A 192 -11.50 1.26 0.87
N GLU A 193 -12.80 1.00 0.67
CA GLU A 193 -13.82 1.10 1.74
C GLU A 193 -13.53 0.11 2.88
N TYR A 194 -13.23 -1.13 2.55
CA TYR A 194 -12.86 -2.14 3.54
C TYR A 194 -11.59 -1.74 4.31
N GLY A 195 -10.52 -1.35 3.60
CA GLY A 195 -9.25 -0.94 4.19
C GLY A 195 -9.40 0.28 5.10
N TYR A 196 -10.17 1.27 4.67
CA TYR A 196 -10.46 2.45 5.49
C TYR A 196 -11.20 2.07 6.79
N GLN A 197 -12.23 1.24 6.70
CA GLN A 197 -12.97 0.77 7.88
C GLN A 197 -12.08 -0.08 8.81
N ALA A 198 -11.24 -0.95 8.26
CA ALA A 198 -10.28 -1.75 9.04
C ALA A 198 -9.30 -0.86 9.82
N MET A 199 -8.75 0.17 9.15
CA MET A 199 -7.90 1.18 9.78
C MET A 199 -8.65 1.92 10.90
N GLN A 200 -9.90 2.31 10.68
CA GLN A 200 -10.69 3.00 11.71
C GLN A 200 -10.91 2.13 12.95
N ARG A 201 -11.06 0.81 12.78
CA ARG A 201 -11.18 -0.16 13.89
C ARG A 201 -9.82 -0.52 14.53
N GLY A 202 -8.68 -0.06 13.98
CA GLY A 202 -7.35 -0.43 14.44
C GLY A 202 -7.01 -1.92 14.18
N GLU A 203 -7.56 -2.52 13.13
CA GLU A 203 -7.29 -3.92 12.76
C GLU A 203 -5.83 -4.08 12.32
N LEU A 204 -5.07 -4.99 12.94
CA LEU A 204 -3.63 -5.13 12.67
C LEU A 204 -3.36 -5.62 11.24
N VAL A 205 -3.98 -6.73 10.83
CA VAL A 205 -3.83 -7.31 9.48
C VAL A 205 -5.21 -7.49 8.86
N ALA A 206 -5.50 -6.70 7.84
CA ALA A 206 -6.81 -6.61 7.22
C ALA A 206 -6.84 -7.31 5.85
N PHE A 207 -7.73 -8.30 5.69
CA PHE A 207 -7.96 -9.01 4.43
C PHE A 207 -9.38 -8.72 3.94
N ASN A 208 -9.52 -8.15 2.78
CA ASN A 208 -10.84 -7.89 2.19
C ASN A 208 -11.61 -9.15 1.72
N GLU A 209 -10.97 -10.32 1.80
CA GLU A 209 -11.56 -11.61 1.44
C GLU A 209 -11.25 -12.67 2.51
N ALA A 210 -12.28 -13.16 3.20
CA ALA A 210 -12.14 -14.14 4.29
C ALA A 210 -11.44 -15.45 3.86
N LYS A 211 -11.66 -15.88 2.60
CA LYS A 211 -11.01 -17.08 2.05
C LYS A 211 -9.50 -16.90 1.94
N LEU A 212 -9.04 -15.71 1.51
CA LEU A 212 -7.61 -15.40 1.41
C LEU A 212 -6.99 -15.29 2.80
N LYS A 213 -7.70 -14.70 3.76
CA LYS A 213 -7.27 -14.68 5.16
C LYS A 213 -7.07 -16.09 5.69
N PHE A 214 -8.07 -16.96 5.56
CA PHE A 214 -7.99 -18.35 6.02
C PHE A 214 -6.82 -19.11 5.37
N ALA A 215 -6.65 -18.95 4.05
CA ALA A 215 -5.54 -19.58 3.33
C ALA A 215 -4.17 -19.09 3.82
N SER A 216 -4.01 -17.78 4.05
CA SER A 216 -2.75 -17.17 4.50
C SER A 216 -2.40 -17.55 5.94
N ASP A 217 -3.39 -17.57 6.84
CA ASP A 217 -3.15 -17.78 8.27
C ASP A 217 -3.02 -19.27 8.62
N TRP A 218 -3.74 -20.16 7.93
CA TRP A 218 -3.89 -21.55 8.36
C TRP A 218 -3.42 -22.60 7.34
N VAL A 219 -3.48 -22.31 6.02
CA VAL A 219 -3.14 -23.30 5.00
C VAL A 219 -1.69 -23.16 4.55
N LEU A 220 -1.28 -21.97 4.12
CA LEU A 220 0.06 -21.74 3.58
C LEU A 220 1.20 -22.07 4.55
N PRO A 221 1.10 -21.77 5.86
CA PRO A 221 2.17 -22.11 6.81
C PRO A 221 2.40 -23.61 7.00
N LEU A 222 1.38 -24.44 6.74
CA LEU A 222 1.43 -25.89 6.90
C LEU A 222 1.94 -26.61 5.64
N LEU A 223 1.99 -25.94 4.50
CA LEU A 223 2.43 -26.54 3.25
C LEU A 223 3.97 -26.59 3.13
N PRO A 224 4.52 -27.67 2.56
CA PRO A 224 5.95 -27.72 2.25
C PRO A 224 6.36 -26.55 1.32
N ARG A 225 7.49 -25.91 1.61
CA ARG A 225 8.00 -24.75 0.85
C ARG A 225 8.04 -24.99 -0.67
N LYS A 226 8.45 -26.17 -1.13
CA LYS A 226 8.49 -26.51 -2.57
C LYS A 226 7.09 -26.53 -3.20
N THR A 227 6.08 -26.97 -2.46
CA THR A 227 4.67 -26.95 -2.90
C THR A 227 4.17 -25.52 -3.06
N VAL A 228 4.40 -24.66 -2.05
CA VAL A 228 4.04 -23.25 -2.11
C VAL A 228 4.69 -22.55 -3.29
N LEU A 229 5.98 -22.77 -3.53
CA LEU A 229 6.71 -22.22 -4.68
C LEU A 229 6.09 -22.65 -6.02
N LYS A 230 5.74 -23.94 -6.17
CA LYS A 230 5.12 -24.46 -7.40
C LYS A 230 3.73 -23.83 -7.63
N MET A 231 2.91 -23.78 -6.58
CA MET A 231 1.57 -23.18 -6.65
C MET A 231 1.65 -21.69 -7.01
N SER A 232 2.51 -20.94 -6.33
CA SER A 232 2.71 -19.51 -6.58
C SER A 232 3.21 -19.24 -8.01
N ARG A 233 4.15 -20.06 -8.51
CA ARG A 233 4.62 -19.95 -9.89
C ARG A 233 3.48 -20.19 -10.88
N MET A 234 2.71 -21.28 -10.71
CA MET A 234 1.58 -21.59 -11.60
C MET A 234 0.53 -20.47 -11.64
N ALA A 235 0.25 -19.84 -10.48
CA ALA A 235 -0.68 -18.73 -10.38
C ALA A 235 -0.23 -17.46 -11.12
N MET A 236 1.09 -17.29 -11.32
CA MET A 236 1.70 -16.15 -11.98
C MET A 236 2.11 -16.42 -13.43
N GLU A 237 1.95 -17.63 -13.96
CA GLU A 237 2.21 -17.91 -15.36
C GLU A 237 1.13 -17.25 -16.25
N LYS A 238 1.58 -16.57 -17.31
CA LYS A 238 0.68 -16.02 -18.33
C LYS A 238 0.08 -17.15 -19.17
N ARG A 239 -1.13 -16.94 -19.61
CA ARG A 239 -1.73 -17.82 -20.61
C ARG A 239 -0.94 -17.75 -21.91
N LYS A 240 -0.76 -18.89 -22.54
CA LYS A 240 -0.27 -18.98 -23.91
C LYS A 240 -1.38 -18.63 -24.89
#